data_da23e4444006f025e5af7277c3aeb20c
#
_entry.id   da23e4444006f025e5af7277c3aeb20c
#
_cell.length_a   1.000
_cell.length_b   1.000
_cell.length_c   1.000
_cell.angle_alpha   90.00
_cell.angle_beta   90.00
_cell.angle_gamma   90.00
#
_symmetry.space_group_name_H-M   'P 1'
#
loop_
_entity.id
_entity.type
_entity.pdbx_description
1 polymer ?
#
loop_
_entity_poly.entity_id
_entity_poly.type
_entity_poly.pdbx_seq_one_letter_code
_entity_poly.pdbx_strand_id
1 'polypeptide(L)'
;MSGTSNLIRLSVDMMGGDQGIEVTAPGLLDALSRYPDLICHAVCDPEQLHDALSSSEPSDRLNVVPSSEVVEMDEPPASALRFKKDSSMRVAINQLSEGAVSGCVSAGNTGALMALGLFNLKTLPGISRPAICTTFTTVRGRTNVLDLGANIECSADQL
;
A
#
# COMPACT_ATOMS: atom_id res chain seq x y z
N MET A 1 -20.15 13.51 -26.11
CA MET A 1 -20.28 13.35 -24.64
C MET A 1 -18.90 12.93 -24.15
N SER A 2 -18.12 13.88 -23.65
CA SER A 2 -16.80 13.61 -23.07
C SER A 2 -17.03 12.98 -21.69
N GLY A 3 -16.92 11.64 -21.63
CA GLY A 3 -16.83 10.95 -20.36
C GLY A 3 -15.56 11.43 -19.67
N THR A 4 -15.68 12.15 -18.57
CA THR A 4 -14.59 12.38 -17.63
C THR A 4 -14.20 10.97 -17.13
N SER A 5 -13.14 10.39 -17.68
CA SER A 5 -12.53 9.19 -17.12
C SER A 5 -12.17 9.53 -15.68
N ASN A 6 -12.78 8.82 -14.74
CA ASN A 6 -12.53 9.04 -13.31
C ASN A 6 -11.19 8.38 -12.99
N LEU A 7 -10.08 9.12 -13.19
CA LEU A 7 -8.73 8.62 -12.96
C LEU A 7 -8.58 8.20 -11.49
N ILE A 8 -8.18 6.96 -11.29
CA ILE A 8 -7.91 6.38 -9.97
C ILE A 8 -6.42 6.57 -9.67
N ARG A 9 -6.11 7.22 -8.57
CA ARG A 9 -4.72 7.39 -8.12
C ARG A 9 -4.45 6.46 -6.95
N LEU A 10 -3.39 5.66 -7.04
CA LEU A 10 -2.92 4.79 -5.98
C LEU A 10 -1.46 5.10 -5.64
N SER A 11 -1.13 5.11 -4.36
CA SER A 11 0.26 5.04 -3.93
C SER A 11 0.68 3.59 -3.74
N VAL A 12 1.88 3.27 -4.16
CA VAL A 12 2.44 1.91 -4.09
C VAL A 12 3.75 1.96 -3.32
N ASP A 13 3.82 1.25 -2.20
CA ASP A 13 5.04 0.96 -1.48
C ASP A 13 5.87 -0.03 -2.30
N MET A 14 6.84 0.50 -3.06
CA MET A 14 7.62 -0.29 -4.01
C MET A 14 8.73 -1.11 -3.35
N MET A 15 9.14 -0.72 -2.14
CA MET A 15 10.27 -1.32 -1.45
C MET A 15 9.85 -2.37 -0.42
N GLY A 16 8.55 -2.48 -0.12
CA GLY A 16 8.01 -3.45 0.81
C GLY A 16 7.91 -4.86 0.26
N GLY A 17 7.99 -5.86 1.16
CA GLY A 17 7.95 -7.28 0.83
C GLY A 17 9.34 -7.92 0.70
N ASP A 18 9.36 -9.25 0.63
CA ASP A 18 10.62 -10.05 0.65
C ASP A 18 11.55 -9.78 -0.54
N GLN A 19 11.00 -9.36 -1.66
CA GLN A 19 11.74 -9.12 -2.91
C GLN A 19 11.71 -7.65 -3.34
N GLY A 20 10.97 -6.81 -2.64
CA GLY A 20 10.92 -5.38 -2.86
C GLY A 20 10.70 -4.98 -4.32
N ILE A 21 11.51 -4.06 -4.80
CA ILE A 21 11.34 -3.40 -6.10
C ILE A 21 11.46 -4.34 -7.30
N GLU A 22 12.17 -5.45 -7.16
CA GLU A 22 12.35 -6.44 -8.24
C GLU A 22 11.03 -7.10 -8.67
N VAL A 23 10.09 -7.22 -7.73
CA VAL A 23 8.75 -7.77 -8.00
C VAL A 23 7.70 -6.69 -8.15
N THR A 24 7.80 -5.62 -7.36
CA THR A 24 6.80 -4.56 -7.40
C THR A 24 6.87 -3.73 -8.68
N ALA A 25 8.06 -3.51 -9.27
CA ALA A 25 8.20 -2.75 -10.50
C ALA A 25 7.54 -3.43 -11.72
N PRO A 26 7.81 -4.70 -12.05
CA PRO A 26 7.10 -5.36 -13.12
C PRO A 26 5.59 -5.49 -12.84
N GLY A 27 5.18 -5.71 -11.58
CA GLY A 27 3.76 -5.72 -11.19
C GLY A 27 3.06 -4.38 -11.42
N LEU A 28 3.75 -3.29 -11.15
CA LEU A 28 3.27 -1.93 -11.43
C LEU A 28 3.05 -1.69 -12.92
N LEU A 29 4.00 -2.07 -13.77
CA LEU A 29 3.88 -1.94 -15.22
C LEU A 29 2.73 -2.78 -15.79
N ASP A 30 2.56 -4.01 -15.30
CA ASP A 30 1.43 -4.86 -15.65
C ASP A 30 0.10 -4.21 -15.27
N ALA A 31 0.00 -3.65 -14.06
CA ALA A 31 -1.19 -2.93 -13.60
C ALA A 31 -1.51 -1.71 -14.48
N LEU A 32 -0.51 -0.88 -14.79
CA LEU A 32 -0.67 0.28 -15.68
C LEU A 32 -1.08 -0.12 -17.10
N SER A 33 -0.60 -1.27 -17.58
CA SER A 33 -0.99 -1.83 -18.88
C SER A 33 -2.45 -2.29 -18.91
N ARG A 34 -2.91 -2.94 -17.83
CA ARG A 34 -4.28 -3.49 -17.74
C ARG A 34 -5.34 -2.44 -17.44
N TYR A 35 -4.99 -1.38 -16.71
CA TYR A 35 -5.94 -0.39 -16.22
C TYR A 35 -5.60 1.00 -16.76
N PRO A 36 -6.22 1.42 -17.90
CA PRO A 36 -5.90 2.70 -18.54
C PRO A 36 -6.27 3.93 -17.69
N ASP A 37 -7.20 3.80 -16.76
CA ASP A 37 -7.63 4.87 -15.86
C ASP A 37 -6.81 4.95 -14.56
N LEU A 38 -5.80 4.07 -14.41
CA LEU A 38 -4.93 4.03 -13.23
C LEU A 38 -3.75 4.98 -13.38
N ILE A 39 -3.49 5.78 -12.34
CA ILE A 39 -2.27 6.54 -12.10
C ILE A 39 -1.61 6.00 -10.84
N CYS A 40 -0.34 5.67 -10.91
CA CYS A 40 0.42 5.15 -9.78
C CYS A 40 1.45 6.15 -9.28
N HIS A 41 1.49 6.35 -7.98
CA HIS A 41 2.57 7.01 -7.25
C HIS A 41 3.49 5.91 -6.70
N ALA A 42 4.60 5.67 -7.39
CA ALA A 42 5.61 4.69 -6.97
C ALA A 42 6.49 5.31 -5.88
N VAL A 43 6.33 4.84 -4.66
CA VAL A 43 7.09 5.34 -3.50
C VAL A 43 8.30 4.46 -3.28
N CYS A 44 9.50 4.98 -3.56
CA CYS A 44 10.76 4.22 -3.55
C CYS A 44 11.99 5.12 -3.60
N ASP A 45 13.15 4.48 -3.55
CA ASP A 45 14.39 5.07 -4.03
C ASP A 45 14.34 5.23 -5.57
N PRO A 46 14.44 6.47 -6.10
CA PRO A 46 14.31 6.71 -7.53
C PRO A 46 15.40 6.01 -8.39
N GLU A 47 16.61 5.83 -7.85
CA GLU A 47 17.70 5.16 -8.57
C GLU A 47 17.38 3.67 -8.74
N GLN A 48 16.92 3.02 -7.67
CA GLN A 48 16.51 1.62 -7.73
C GLN A 48 15.35 1.39 -8.71
N LEU A 49 14.37 2.29 -8.73
CA LEU A 49 13.27 2.19 -9.69
C LEU A 49 13.75 2.39 -11.12
N HIS A 50 14.63 3.35 -11.36
CA HIS A 50 15.23 3.58 -12.67
C HIS A 50 15.94 2.33 -13.19
N ASP A 51 16.73 1.67 -12.34
CA ASP A 51 17.45 0.46 -12.70
C ASP A 51 16.49 -0.70 -12.99
N ALA A 52 15.45 -0.88 -12.15
CA ALA A 52 14.44 -1.91 -12.33
C ALA A 52 13.59 -1.72 -13.61
N LEU A 53 13.42 -0.48 -14.06
CA LEU A 53 12.65 -0.13 -15.27
C LEU A 53 13.52 0.15 -16.50
N SER A 54 14.82 -0.04 -16.44
CA SER A 54 15.78 0.36 -17.48
C SER A 54 15.50 -0.14 -18.89
N SER A 55 14.71 -1.22 -19.03
CA SER A 55 14.26 -1.80 -20.31
C SER A 55 12.84 -1.40 -20.71
N SER A 56 12.17 -0.54 -19.96
CA SER A 56 10.76 -0.18 -20.14
C SER A 56 10.59 1.28 -20.56
N GLU A 57 9.59 1.57 -21.38
CA GLU A 57 9.24 2.96 -21.70
C GLU A 57 8.58 3.65 -20.49
N PRO A 58 8.96 4.91 -20.20
CA PRO A 58 8.31 5.69 -19.14
C PRO A 58 6.81 5.84 -19.44
N SER A 59 5.97 5.69 -18.42
CA SER A 59 4.54 5.93 -18.53
C SER A 59 4.19 7.28 -17.91
N ASP A 60 3.47 8.14 -18.61
CA ASP A 60 2.93 9.40 -18.10
C ASP A 60 2.00 9.21 -16.88
N ARG A 61 1.59 7.97 -16.62
CA ARG A 61 0.74 7.58 -15.49
C ARG A 61 1.52 7.05 -14.30
N LEU A 62 2.85 7.11 -14.35
CA LEU A 62 3.76 6.74 -13.28
C LEU A 62 4.41 7.98 -12.70
N ASN A 63 4.09 8.28 -11.44
CA ASN A 63 4.72 9.37 -10.67
C ASN A 63 5.66 8.77 -9.64
N VAL A 64 6.93 9.13 -9.68
CA VAL A 64 7.91 8.68 -8.70
C VAL A 64 7.87 9.60 -7.48
N VAL A 65 7.71 9.01 -6.31
CA VAL A 65 7.73 9.70 -5.01
C VAL A 65 8.93 9.20 -4.22
N PRO A 66 9.93 10.04 -3.96
CA PRO A 66 11.14 9.62 -3.28
C PRO A 66 10.90 9.14 -1.85
N SER A 67 11.60 8.07 -1.47
CA SER A 67 11.75 7.60 -0.09
C SER A 67 13.08 6.87 0.05
N SER A 68 13.67 6.91 1.24
CA SER A 68 15.03 6.41 1.46
C SER A 68 15.11 5.23 2.44
N GLU A 69 14.00 4.87 3.09
CA GLU A 69 13.97 3.82 4.11
C GLU A 69 12.98 2.71 3.75
N VAL A 70 13.26 1.51 4.22
CA VAL A 70 12.40 0.33 4.10
C VAL A 70 11.99 -0.16 5.48
N VAL A 71 10.75 -0.59 5.63
CA VAL A 71 10.31 -1.36 6.81
C VAL A 71 10.51 -2.83 6.50
N GLU A 72 11.39 -3.48 7.26
CA GLU A 72 11.70 -4.90 7.09
C GLU A 72 10.52 -5.78 7.50
N MET A 73 10.44 -7.00 6.95
CA MET A 73 9.31 -7.91 7.18
C MET A 73 9.21 -8.38 8.63
N ASP A 74 10.33 -8.46 9.34
CA ASP A 74 10.44 -8.84 10.74
C ASP A 74 10.57 -7.65 11.72
N GLU A 75 10.54 -6.41 11.19
CA GLU A 75 10.67 -5.22 12.03
C GLU A 75 9.43 -5.03 12.92
N PRO A 76 9.62 -4.79 14.24
CA PRO A 76 8.49 -4.50 15.13
C PRO A 76 7.71 -3.25 14.68
N PRO A 77 6.37 -3.29 14.61
CA PRO A 77 5.55 -2.15 14.18
C PRO A 77 5.83 -0.85 14.93
N ALA A 78 6.14 -0.94 16.23
CA ALA A 78 6.49 0.22 17.05
C ALA A 78 7.82 0.87 16.62
N SER A 79 8.79 0.08 16.14
CA SER A 79 10.04 0.55 15.58
C SER A 79 9.81 1.32 14.28
N ALA A 80 9.04 0.73 13.37
CA ALA A 80 8.67 1.37 12.11
C ALA A 80 7.97 2.71 12.33
N LEU A 81 7.01 2.77 13.28
CA LEU A 81 6.33 4.01 13.65
C LEU A 81 7.28 5.09 14.19
N ARG A 82 8.25 4.69 15.02
CA ARG A 82 9.10 5.64 15.74
C ARG A 82 10.27 6.13 14.90
N PHE A 83 10.92 5.24 14.17
CA PHE A 83 12.22 5.50 13.56
C PHE A 83 12.17 5.61 12.02
N LYS A 84 11.32 4.87 11.34
CA LYS A 84 11.24 4.83 9.87
C LYS A 84 10.32 5.93 9.34
N LYS A 85 10.78 7.18 9.44
CA LYS A 85 9.96 8.34 9.08
C LYS A 85 9.85 8.56 7.57
N ASP A 86 10.85 8.13 6.83
CA ASP A 86 10.95 8.23 5.37
C ASP A 86 10.83 6.86 4.69
N SER A 87 10.19 5.89 5.36
CA SER A 87 9.95 4.60 4.73
C SER A 87 8.92 4.69 3.62
N SER A 88 9.15 3.93 2.54
CA SER A 88 8.24 3.86 1.39
C SER A 88 6.79 3.56 1.81
N MET A 89 6.60 2.64 2.77
CA MET A 89 5.29 2.34 3.34
C MET A 89 4.65 3.56 4.01
N ARG A 90 5.39 4.30 4.84
CA ARG A 90 4.86 5.50 5.52
C ARG A 90 4.54 6.61 4.54
N VAL A 91 5.44 6.89 3.60
CA VAL A 91 5.23 7.92 2.59
C VAL A 91 4.01 7.59 1.73
N ALA A 92 3.82 6.32 1.35
CA ALA A 92 2.65 5.88 0.61
C ALA A 92 1.33 6.11 1.38
N ILE A 93 1.31 5.81 2.69
CA ILE A 93 0.14 6.07 3.55
C ILE A 93 -0.09 7.58 3.74
N ASN A 94 0.98 8.38 3.87
CA ASN A 94 0.84 9.84 4.00
C ASN A 94 0.14 10.45 2.78
N GLN A 95 0.46 10.02 1.56
CA GLN A 95 -0.22 10.45 0.35
C GLN A 95 -1.73 10.19 0.38
N LEU A 96 -2.13 9.04 0.95
CA LEU A 96 -3.53 8.73 1.16
C LEU A 96 -4.17 9.65 2.22
N SER A 97 -3.48 9.89 3.33
CA SER A 97 -3.93 10.80 4.39
C SER A 97 -4.10 12.25 3.91
N GLU A 98 -3.26 12.69 2.99
CA GLU A 98 -3.28 14.01 2.36
C GLU A 98 -4.33 14.14 1.24
N GLY A 99 -4.96 13.04 0.86
CA GLY A 99 -5.95 13.00 -0.22
C GLY A 99 -5.33 13.11 -1.62
N ALA A 100 -4.02 12.93 -1.76
CA ALA A 100 -3.33 12.93 -3.05
C ALA A 100 -3.66 11.69 -3.89
N VAL A 101 -3.99 10.58 -3.23
CA VAL A 101 -4.37 9.30 -3.81
C VAL A 101 -5.64 8.75 -3.16
N SER A 102 -6.31 7.81 -3.83
CA SER A 102 -7.55 7.17 -3.37
C SER A 102 -7.32 5.87 -2.60
N GLY A 103 -6.10 5.35 -2.63
CA GLY A 103 -5.72 4.12 -1.95
C GLY A 103 -4.21 3.95 -1.89
N CYS A 104 -3.77 3.07 -0.99
CA CYS A 104 -2.38 2.69 -0.81
C CYS A 104 -2.25 1.16 -0.94
N VAL A 105 -1.21 0.71 -1.63
CA VAL A 105 -0.88 -0.70 -1.82
C VAL A 105 0.51 -0.98 -1.26
N SER A 106 0.65 -2.00 -0.45
CA SER A 106 1.93 -2.47 0.08
C SER A 106 1.93 -4.00 0.19
N ALA A 107 3.05 -4.62 -0.18
CA ALA A 107 3.33 -6.02 0.05
C ALA A 107 4.25 -6.23 1.27
N GLY A 108 4.51 -5.18 2.03
CA GLY A 108 5.42 -5.17 3.17
C GLY A 108 4.81 -5.71 4.45
N ASN A 109 5.48 -5.41 5.56
CA ASN A 109 5.13 -5.85 6.91
C ASN A 109 3.71 -5.44 7.30
N THR A 110 2.83 -6.42 7.43
CA THR A 110 1.40 -6.22 7.71
C THR A 110 1.14 -5.52 9.04
N GLY A 111 1.90 -5.86 10.09
CA GLY A 111 1.77 -5.21 11.39
C GLY A 111 2.16 -3.73 11.35
N ALA A 112 3.22 -3.40 10.63
CA ALA A 112 3.65 -2.02 10.41
C ALA A 112 2.63 -1.25 9.57
N LEU A 113 2.08 -1.86 8.51
CA LEU A 113 1.05 -1.26 7.67
C LEU A 113 -0.20 -0.91 8.49
N MET A 114 -0.68 -1.84 9.33
CA MET A 114 -1.80 -1.58 10.23
C MET A 114 -1.52 -0.47 11.23
N ALA A 115 -0.34 -0.48 11.85
CA ALA A 115 0.04 0.52 12.83
C ALA A 115 0.19 1.91 12.22
N LEU A 116 0.82 2.01 11.05
CA LEU A 116 0.93 3.26 10.29
C LEU A 116 -0.44 3.76 9.80
N GLY A 117 -1.29 2.84 9.33
CA GLY A 117 -2.66 3.15 8.93
C GLY A 117 -3.47 3.73 10.09
N LEU A 118 -3.45 3.07 11.25
CA LEU A 118 -4.12 3.55 12.46
C LEU A 118 -3.62 4.94 12.88
N PHE A 119 -2.31 5.15 12.85
CA PHE A 119 -1.71 6.39 13.31
C PHE A 119 -1.99 7.57 12.37
N ASN A 120 -1.85 7.36 11.06
CA ASN A 120 -1.93 8.42 10.06
C ASN A 120 -3.36 8.66 9.54
N LEU A 121 -4.13 7.59 9.27
CA LEU A 121 -5.47 7.71 8.71
C LEU A 121 -6.57 7.83 9.78
N LYS A 122 -6.25 7.39 11.01
CA LYS A 122 -7.24 7.28 12.11
C LYS A 122 -8.27 6.18 11.84
N THR A 123 -9.24 6.07 12.72
CA THR A 123 -10.35 5.12 12.61
C THR A 123 -11.66 5.86 12.41
N LEU A 124 -12.64 5.16 11.89
CA LEU A 124 -14.02 5.67 11.86
C LEU A 124 -14.57 5.82 13.28
N PRO A 125 -15.52 6.76 13.50
CA PRO A 125 -16.17 6.92 14.80
C PRO A 125 -16.74 5.60 15.33
N GLY A 126 -16.40 5.25 16.56
CA GLY A 126 -16.84 4.01 17.20
C GLY A 126 -15.97 2.78 16.92
N ILE A 127 -14.96 2.90 16.06
CA ILE A 127 -14.00 1.83 15.76
C ILE A 127 -12.71 2.09 16.52
N SER A 128 -12.29 1.16 17.38
CA SER A 128 -11.09 1.32 18.20
C SER A 128 -9.79 1.08 17.44
N ARG A 129 -9.82 0.21 16.42
CA ARG A 129 -8.64 -0.12 15.59
C ARG A 129 -9.05 -0.65 14.21
N PRO A 130 -8.18 -0.55 13.21
CA PRO A 130 -8.40 -1.19 11.92
C PRO A 130 -8.35 -2.72 12.05
N ALA A 131 -9.04 -3.42 11.16
CA ALA A 131 -8.96 -4.87 11.01
C ALA A 131 -8.57 -5.23 9.58
N ILE A 132 -7.83 -6.33 9.43
CA ILE A 132 -7.54 -6.89 8.10
C ILE A 132 -8.82 -7.56 7.61
N CYS A 133 -9.28 -7.16 6.43
CA CYS A 133 -10.45 -7.75 5.78
C CYS A 133 -10.02 -8.50 4.53
N THR A 134 -10.40 -9.76 4.43
CA THR A 134 -10.19 -10.58 3.23
C THR A 134 -11.51 -11.16 2.74
N THR A 135 -11.65 -11.21 1.42
CA THR A 135 -12.85 -11.77 0.76
C THR A 135 -12.53 -13.17 0.23
N PHE A 136 -13.25 -14.16 0.74
CA PHE A 136 -13.19 -15.53 0.24
C PHE A 136 -14.34 -15.80 -0.73
N THR A 137 -14.05 -16.51 -1.81
CA THR A 137 -15.07 -17.07 -2.69
C THR A 137 -15.64 -18.33 -2.07
N THR A 138 -16.94 -18.40 -1.97
CA THR A 138 -17.68 -19.55 -1.42
C THR A 138 -18.65 -20.12 -2.46
N VAL A 139 -19.22 -21.29 -2.17
CA VAL A 139 -20.19 -21.94 -3.07
C VAL A 139 -21.43 -21.06 -3.37
N ARG A 140 -21.76 -20.12 -2.49
CA ARG A 140 -22.94 -19.25 -2.62
C ARG A 140 -22.62 -17.79 -2.87
N GLY A 141 -21.34 -17.44 -3.18
CA GLY A 141 -20.91 -16.05 -3.41
C GLY A 141 -19.62 -15.69 -2.69
N ARG A 142 -19.56 -14.52 -2.09
CA ARG A 142 -18.37 -14.00 -1.40
C ARG A 142 -18.65 -13.82 0.08
N THR A 143 -17.66 -14.15 0.92
CA THR A 143 -17.70 -13.94 2.37
C THR A 143 -16.52 -13.06 2.75
N ASN A 144 -16.77 -11.94 3.41
CA ASN A 144 -15.73 -11.11 3.99
C ASN A 144 -15.39 -11.61 5.39
N VAL A 145 -14.12 -11.81 5.64
CA VAL A 145 -13.59 -12.25 6.93
C VAL A 145 -12.68 -11.16 7.47
N LEU A 146 -12.93 -10.76 8.71
CA LEU A 146 -12.14 -9.75 9.40
C LEU A 146 -11.10 -10.40 10.30
N ASP A 147 -9.98 -9.71 10.46
CA ASP A 147 -8.88 -10.02 11.39
C ASP A 147 -8.23 -11.40 11.17
N LEU A 148 -7.84 -11.66 9.95
CA LEU A 148 -7.12 -12.88 9.58
C LEU A 148 -5.67 -12.85 10.08
N GLY A 149 -5.45 -13.32 11.31
CA GLY A 149 -4.12 -13.55 11.87
C GLY A 149 -3.36 -12.33 12.36
N ALA A 150 -3.95 -11.14 12.34
CA ALA A 150 -3.34 -9.94 12.91
C ALA A 150 -3.32 -9.96 14.43
N ASN A 151 -4.24 -10.70 15.04
CA ASN A 151 -4.34 -10.90 16.48
C ASN A 151 -4.54 -12.37 16.80
N ILE A 152 -3.82 -12.85 17.82
CA ILE A 152 -3.94 -14.24 18.31
C ILE A 152 -5.26 -14.44 19.06
N GLU A 153 -5.70 -13.40 19.80
CA GLU A 153 -6.97 -13.38 20.50
C GLU A 153 -7.70 -12.07 20.19
N CYS A 154 -8.98 -12.17 19.81
CA CYS A 154 -9.84 -11.02 19.55
C CYS A 154 -11.00 -10.98 20.53
N SER A 155 -11.21 -9.86 21.19
CA SER A 155 -12.44 -9.57 21.92
C SER A 155 -13.53 -9.04 20.97
N ALA A 156 -14.80 -9.09 21.41
CA ALA A 156 -15.91 -8.54 20.63
C ALA A 156 -15.74 -7.03 20.32
N ASP A 157 -15.10 -6.28 21.21
CA ASP A 157 -14.84 -4.84 21.03
C ASP A 157 -13.70 -4.57 20.03
N GLN A 158 -13.01 -5.61 19.57
CA GLN A 158 -11.90 -5.53 18.63
C GLN A 158 -12.28 -5.92 17.21
N LEU A 159 -13.46 -6.46 17.01
CA LEU A 159 -14.06 -6.82 15.73
C LEU A 159 -15.22 -5.89 15.38
#